data_2460b79fde448714a4f1f33484b604af
#
_entry.id   2460b79fde448714a4f1f33484b604af
#
_cell.length_a   1.000
_cell.length_b   1.000
_cell.length_c   1.000
_cell.angle_alpha   90.00
_cell.angle_beta   90.00
_cell.angle_gamma   90.00
#
_symmetry.space_group_name_H-M   'P 1'
#
loop_
_entity.id
_entity.type
_entity.pdbx_description
1 polymer ?
#
loop_
_entity_poly.entity_id
_entity_poly.type
_entity_poly.pdbx_seq_one_letter_code
_entity_poly.pdbx_strand_id
1 'polypeptide(L)'
;MGTEHAPPEAPEAASDLRARHRAVVADYMSRKGENRLTRYLLFAEDGSAGLWTSDTGEPITSQGHHKLKAHGEWSLRMFPDWEWKNVEIFETQDPNRFWVECDGEGQILYPDYPPGYYRNHFIHSFLLEDGKIKQNREFMNPFQQLRALGIEVPKVNRGGIPT
;
A
#
# COMPACT_ATOMS: atom_id res chain seq x y z
N MET A 1 19.12 41.11 -25.46
CA MET A 1 19.13 39.66 -25.32
C MET A 1 17.73 39.27 -24.83
N GLY A 2 16.89 38.78 -25.73
CA GLY A 2 15.55 38.31 -25.37
C GLY A 2 15.65 36.92 -24.77
N THR A 3 15.19 36.76 -23.54
CA THR A 3 14.92 35.46 -22.96
C THR A 3 13.72 34.86 -23.68
N GLU A 4 13.97 33.94 -24.59
CA GLU A 4 12.96 33.14 -25.25
C GLU A 4 12.29 32.29 -24.17
N HIS A 5 11.08 32.68 -23.76
CA HIS A 5 10.27 31.89 -22.85
C HIS A 5 9.73 30.68 -23.66
N ALA A 6 10.14 29.48 -23.30
CA ALA A 6 9.56 28.28 -23.89
C ALA A 6 8.04 28.32 -23.68
N PRO A 7 7.24 27.94 -24.71
CA PRO A 7 5.80 27.90 -24.55
C PRO A 7 5.42 26.89 -23.44
N PRO A 8 4.34 27.16 -22.69
CA PRO A 8 3.86 26.23 -21.67
C PRO A 8 3.55 24.87 -22.33
N GLU A 9 4.04 23.80 -21.71
CA GLU A 9 3.76 22.43 -22.15
C GLU A 9 2.25 22.22 -22.22
N ALA A 10 1.78 21.59 -23.32
CA ALA A 10 0.37 21.26 -23.46
C ALA A 10 -0.07 20.31 -22.33
N PRO A 11 -1.31 20.45 -21.80
CA PRO A 11 -1.79 19.56 -20.75
C PRO A 11 -1.77 18.09 -21.21
N GLU A 12 -1.25 17.21 -20.39
CA GLU A 12 -1.19 15.77 -20.64
C GLU A 12 -2.60 15.20 -20.87
N ALA A 13 -2.78 14.37 -21.89
CA ALA A 13 -4.06 13.70 -22.13
C ALA A 13 -4.39 12.76 -20.95
N ALA A 14 -5.69 12.69 -20.57
CA ALA A 14 -6.12 11.86 -19.44
C ALA A 14 -5.74 10.38 -19.58
N SER A 15 -5.66 9.85 -20.79
CA SER A 15 -5.20 8.49 -21.09
C SER A 15 -3.71 8.30 -20.75
N ASP A 16 -2.87 9.27 -21.08
CA ASP A 16 -1.42 9.23 -20.85
C ASP A 16 -1.12 9.39 -19.35
N LEU A 17 -1.84 10.31 -18.69
CA LEU A 17 -1.78 10.46 -17.23
C LEU A 17 -2.17 9.17 -16.50
N ARG A 18 -3.27 8.53 -16.93
CA ARG A 18 -3.71 7.24 -16.36
C ARG A 18 -2.65 6.16 -16.54
N ALA A 19 -2.07 6.04 -17.73
CA ALA A 19 -1.03 5.05 -18.01
C ALA A 19 0.21 5.28 -17.12
N ARG A 20 0.64 6.54 -16.96
CA ARG A 20 1.74 6.93 -16.11
C ARG A 20 1.47 6.63 -14.63
N HIS A 21 0.28 6.97 -14.14
CA HIS A 21 -0.12 6.68 -12.76
C HIS A 21 -0.25 5.17 -12.51
N ARG A 22 -0.80 4.42 -13.45
CA ARG A 22 -0.88 2.96 -13.36
C ARG A 22 0.50 2.33 -13.24
N ALA A 23 1.50 2.84 -13.96
CA ALA A 23 2.88 2.36 -13.88
C ALA A 23 3.50 2.60 -12.48
N VAL A 24 3.19 3.72 -11.83
CA VAL A 24 3.62 4.01 -10.46
C VAL A 24 2.99 3.03 -9.47
N VAL A 25 1.70 2.75 -9.60
CA VAL A 25 1.01 1.74 -8.76
C VAL A 25 1.63 0.36 -8.96
N ALA A 26 1.89 -0.04 -10.20
CA ALA A 26 2.52 -1.32 -10.52
C ALA A 26 3.93 -1.42 -9.94
N ASP A 27 4.73 -0.36 -10.03
CA ASP A 27 6.06 -0.29 -9.40
C ASP A 27 5.95 -0.48 -7.87
N TYR A 28 5.06 0.27 -7.21
CA TYR A 28 4.83 0.13 -5.77
C TYR A 28 4.53 -1.31 -5.36
N MET A 29 3.59 -1.97 -6.07
CA MET A 29 3.15 -3.33 -5.76
C MET A 29 4.20 -4.40 -6.08
N SER A 30 5.10 -4.14 -7.01
CA SER A 30 6.14 -5.09 -7.42
C SER A 30 7.38 -5.13 -6.50
N ARG A 31 7.57 -4.10 -5.67
CA ARG A 31 8.78 -3.97 -4.86
C ARG A 31 8.82 -4.97 -3.71
N LYS A 32 9.88 -5.74 -3.63
CA LYS A 32 10.16 -6.73 -2.59
C LYS A 32 11.60 -6.63 -2.08
N GLY A 33 11.87 -7.25 -0.93
CA GLY A 33 13.19 -7.17 -0.30
C GLY A 33 13.62 -5.74 -0.04
N GLU A 34 14.88 -5.45 -0.24
CA GLU A 34 15.48 -4.12 -0.01
C GLU A 34 14.92 -3.03 -0.94
N ASN A 35 14.36 -3.39 -2.10
CA ASN A 35 13.71 -2.43 -2.98
C ASN A 35 12.52 -1.71 -2.31
N ARG A 36 11.97 -2.27 -1.23
CA ARG A 36 10.95 -1.61 -0.42
C ARG A 36 11.45 -0.36 0.30
N LEU A 37 12.75 -0.26 0.57
CA LEU A 37 13.35 0.88 1.27
C LEU A 37 13.26 2.20 0.48
N THR A 38 13.15 2.13 -0.83
CA THR A 38 13.01 3.30 -1.70
C THR A 38 11.57 3.55 -2.17
N ARG A 39 10.61 2.76 -1.68
CA ARG A 39 9.20 2.89 -2.03
C ARG A 39 8.62 4.27 -1.71
N TYR A 40 9.10 4.92 -0.63
CA TYR A 40 8.67 6.26 -0.24
C TYR A 40 8.92 7.32 -1.32
N LEU A 41 9.90 7.11 -2.23
CA LEU A 41 10.18 8.02 -3.34
C LEU A 41 9.09 8.04 -4.42
N LEU A 42 8.20 7.06 -4.42
CA LEU A 42 7.01 7.03 -5.29
C LEU A 42 5.92 7.97 -4.80
N PHE A 43 6.02 8.44 -3.55
CA PHE A 43 5.06 9.36 -2.94
C PHE A 43 5.42 10.81 -3.20
N ALA A 44 4.40 11.68 -3.20
CA ALA A 44 4.60 13.11 -3.01
C ALA A 44 5.24 13.36 -1.63
N GLU A 45 5.94 14.48 -1.45
CA GLU A 45 6.64 14.79 -0.19
C GLU A 45 5.73 14.78 1.03
N ASP A 46 4.48 15.20 0.87
CA ASP A 46 3.41 15.20 1.88
C ASP A 46 2.48 13.98 1.79
N GLY A 47 2.83 12.99 0.96
CA GLY A 47 2.03 11.79 0.74
C GLY A 47 1.87 10.96 2.01
N SER A 48 0.84 10.13 2.03
CA SER A 48 0.52 9.26 3.17
C SER A 48 0.25 7.82 2.74
N ALA A 49 0.58 6.89 3.62
CA ALA A 49 0.20 5.49 3.52
C ALA A 49 -0.28 4.98 4.87
N GLY A 50 -1.16 4.00 4.87
CA GLY A 50 -1.60 3.42 6.13
C GLY A 50 -2.51 2.23 6.00
N LEU A 51 -2.57 1.49 7.10
CA LEU A 51 -3.49 0.41 7.32
C LEU A 51 -4.81 0.99 7.82
N TRP A 52 -5.87 0.84 7.03
CA TRP A 52 -7.20 1.40 7.34
C TRP A 52 -8.03 0.49 8.25
N THR A 53 -7.79 -0.81 8.18
CA THR A 53 -8.43 -1.82 9.02
C THR A 53 -7.42 -2.41 9.99
N SER A 54 -7.46 -1.99 11.24
CA SER A 54 -6.58 -2.49 12.31
C SER A 54 -7.39 -3.22 13.39
N ASP A 55 -6.68 -3.91 14.28
CA ASP A 55 -7.25 -4.57 15.44
C ASP A 55 -7.87 -3.60 16.46
N THR A 56 -7.40 -2.35 16.47
CA THR A 56 -7.95 -1.29 17.34
C THR A 56 -9.20 -0.60 16.75
N GLY A 57 -9.49 -0.82 15.47
CA GLY A 57 -10.54 -0.12 14.74
C GLY A 57 -10.14 1.27 14.24
N GLU A 58 -8.95 1.77 14.59
CA GLU A 58 -8.42 3.06 14.15
C GLU A 58 -7.36 2.88 13.08
N PRO A 59 -7.31 3.75 12.04
CA PRO A 59 -6.26 3.71 11.04
C PRO A 59 -4.86 3.95 11.64
N ILE A 60 -3.87 3.24 11.10
CA ILE A 60 -2.45 3.43 11.41
C ILE A 60 -1.80 4.03 10.18
N THR A 61 -1.40 5.31 10.23
CA THR A 61 -0.92 6.06 9.07
C THR A 61 0.46 6.66 9.28
N SER A 62 1.24 6.71 8.19
CA SER A 62 2.50 7.43 8.09
C SER A 62 2.35 8.53 7.04
N GLN A 63 2.67 9.77 7.37
CA GLN A 63 2.59 10.91 6.47
C GLN A 63 3.94 11.60 6.31
N GLY A 64 4.27 11.92 5.06
CA GLY A 64 5.51 12.57 4.64
C GLY A 64 6.67 11.61 4.46
N HIS A 65 7.64 12.00 3.62
CA HIS A 65 8.78 11.16 3.25
C HIS A 65 9.57 10.62 4.45
N HIS A 66 9.76 11.44 5.48
CA HIS A 66 10.51 11.01 6.68
C HIS A 66 9.83 9.81 7.36
N LYS A 67 8.51 9.88 7.61
CA LYS A 67 7.76 8.80 8.26
C LYS A 67 7.58 7.60 7.32
N LEU A 68 7.33 7.84 6.03
CA LEU A 68 7.20 6.76 5.04
C LEU A 68 8.50 5.97 4.88
N LYS A 69 9.66 6.64 4.88
CA LYS A 69 10.97 6.00 4.87
C LYS A 69 11.19 5.15 6.13
N ALA A 70 10.96 5.73 7.30
CA ALA A 70 11.09 5.04 8.58
C ALA A 70 10.14 3.82 8.67
N HIS A 71 8.92 3.94 8.16
CA HIS A 71 7.98 2.82 8.07
C HIS A 71 8.49 1.72 7.14
N GLY A 72 9.11 2.06 6.00
CA GLY A 72 9.73 1.09 5.09
C GLY A 72 10.85 0.29 5.76
N GLU A 73 11.71 0.97 6.53
CA GLU A 73 12.79 0.34 7.30
C GLU A 73 12.23 -0.57 8.41
N TRP A 74 11.22 -0.12 9.13
CA TRP A 74 10.52 -0.93 10.13
C TRP A 74 9.85 -2.16 9.48
N SER A 75 9.14 -1.95 8.37
CA SER A 75 8.46 -3.03 7.65
C SER A 75 9.42 -4.10 7.14
N LEU A 76 10.60 -3.71 6.67
CA LEU A 76 11.61 -4.68 6.22
C LEU A 76 12.12 -5.56 7.37
N ARG A 77 12.22 -5.01 8.59
CA ARG A 77 12.61 -5.80 9.79
C ARG A 77 11.50 -6.72 10.26
N MET A 78 10.24 -6.24 10.25
CA MET A 78 9.10 -7.01 10.76
C MET A 78 8.61 -8.07 9.75
N PHE A 79 8.73 -7.79 8.47
CA PHE A 79 8.27 -8.62 7.35
C PHE A 79 9.39 -8.75 6.31
N PRO A 80 10.51 -9.46 6.60
CA PRO A 80 11.72 -9.39 5.76
C PRO A 80 11.52 -9.90 4.34
N ASP A 81 10.67 -10.91 4.15
CA ASP A 81 10.39 -11.56 2.87
C ASP A 81 8.97 -11.29 2.34
N TRP A 82 8.33 -10.20 2.81
CA TRP A 82 6.97 -9.86 2.37
C TRP A 82 6.87 -9.67 0.86
N GLU A 83 5.89 -10.30 0.27
CA GLU A 83 5.60 -10.23 -1.15
C GLU A 83 4.11 -10.08 -1.41
N TRP A 84 3.77 -9.19 -2.35
CA TRP A 84 2.44 -9.09 -2.92
C TRP A 84 2.32 -10.09 -4.06
N LYS A 85 1.22 -10.85 -4.09
CA LYS A 85 0.91 -11.87 -5.09
C LYS A 85 -0.47 -11.66 -5.66
N ASN A 86 -0.72 -12.22 -6.85
CA ASN A 86 -2.03 -12.13 -7.50
C ASN A 86 -2.52 -10.68 -7.62
N VAL A 87 -1.63 -9.77 -7.98
CA VAL A 87 -1.90 -8.33 -8.03
C VAL A 87 -2.76 -8.01 -9.23
N GLU A 88 -3.96 -7.50 -8.98
CA GLU A 88 -4.88 -6.97 -10.00
C GLU A 88 -5.08 -5.48 -9.78
N ILE A 89 -4.76 -4.67 -10.78
CA ILE A 89 -4.89 -3.21 -10.74
C ILE A 89 -6.13 -2.79 -11.53
N PHE A 90 -7.08 -2.19 -10.84
CA PHE A 90 -8.33 -1.68 -11.40
C PHE A 90 -8.26 -0.18 -11.63
N GLU A 91 -8.50 0.23 -12.84
CA GLU A 91 -8.65 1.64 -13.22
C GLU A 91 -10.05 2.13 -12.85
N THR A 92 -10.17 3.43 -12.59
CA THR A 92 -11.45 4.09 -12.35
C THR A 92 -11.72 5.15 -13.43
N GLN A 93 -12.87 5.79 -13.37
CA GLN A 93 -13.15 6.94 -14.25
C GLN A 93 -12.20 8.12 -13.98
N ASP A 94 -11.72 8.26 -12.74
CA ASP A 94 -10.71 9.25 -12.36
C ASP A 94 -9.30 8.73 -12.69
N PRO A 95 -8.52 9.39 -13.58
CA PRO A 95 -7.17 8.97 -13.93
C PRO A 95 -6.16 9.03 -12.77
N ASN A 96 -6.55 9.64 -11.66
CA ASN A 96 -5.74 9.75 -10.45
C ASN A 96 -6.05 8.65 -9.41
N ARG A 97 -7.10 7.85 -9.63
CA ARG A 97 -7.54 6.86 -8.62
C ARG A 97 -7.51 5.44 -9.16
N PHE A 98 -6.89 4.56 -8.35
CA PHE A 98 -6.78 3.13 -8.63
C PHE A 98 -7.15 2.31 -7.41
N TRP A 99 -7.68 1.13 -7.66
CA TRP A 99 -7.85 0.09 -6.66
C TRP A 99 -6.99 -1.10 -7.05
N VAL A 100 -6.44 -1.77 -6.04
CA VAL A 100 -5.66 -2.99 -6.24
C VAL A 100 -6.22 -4.06 -5.32
N GLU A 101 -6.48 -5.23 -5.88
CA GLU A 101 -6.77 -6.44 -5.12
C GLU A 101 -5.58 -7.37 -5.21
N CYS A 102 -5.14 -7.94 -4.09
CA CYS A 102 -3.97 -8.81 -4.06
C CYS A 102 -3.94 -9.68 -2.80
N ASP A 103 -3.05 -10.66 -2.82
CA ASP A 103 -2.64 -11.39 -1.62
C ASP A 103 -1.30 -10.87 -1.13
N GLY A 104 -1.07 -10.95 0.18
CA GLY A 104 0.22 -10.66 0.79
C GLY A 104 0.64 -11.79 1.70
N GLU A 105 1.91 -12.18 1.65
CA GLU A 105 2.44 -13.21 2.54
C GLU A 105 3.92 -13.01 2.85
N GLY A 106 4.33 -13.55 3.98
CA GLY A 106 5.70 -13.54 4.45
C GLY A 106 5.81 -13.83 5.95
N GLN A 107 7.02 -13.84 6.44
CA GLN A 107 7.28 -13.93 7.87
C GLN A 107 6.76 -12.69 8.59
N ILE A 108 6.32 -12.87 9.83
CA ILE A 108 6.02 -11.79 10.77
C ILE A 108 6.88 -11.95 12.02
N LEU A 109 7.72 -10.94 12.31
CA LEU A 109 8.77 -10.98 13.34
C LEU A 109 8.60 -9.84 14.35
N TYR A 110 7.43 -9.71 14.95
CA TYR A 110 7.20 -8.71 15.99
C TYR A 110 7.93 -9.11 17.29
N PRO A 111 8.62 -8.17 17.97
CA PRO A 111 9.53 -8.48 19.07
C PRO A 111 8.90 -9.22 20.25
N ASP A 112 7.64 -8.93 20.57
CA ASP A 112 6.94 -9.48 21.74
C ASP A 112 6.14 -10.75 21.43
N TYR A 113 6.27 -11.28 20.21
CA TYR A 113 5.51 -12.43 19.72
C TYR A 113 6.44 -13.48 19.11
N PRO A 114 6.05 -14.77 19.12
CA PRO A 114 6.81 -15.79 18.44
C PRO A 114 6.85 -15.53 16.93
N PRO A 115 7.97 -15.84 16.26
CA PRO A 115 8.03 -15.78 14.79
C PRO A 115 6.89 -16.58 14.15
N GLY A 116 6.21 -15.97 13.18
CA GLY A 116 5.08 -16.57 12.51
C GLY A 116 5.17 -16.42 11.00
N TYR A 117 4.23 -17.04 10.30
CA TYR A 117 4.01 -16.83 8.89
C TYR A 117 2.64 -16.20 8.68
N TYR A 118 2.61 -15.05 8.00
CA TYR A 118 1.43 -14.24 7.82
C TYR A 118 0.97 -14.25 6.36
N ARG A 119 -0.30 -14.56 6.15
CA ARG A 119 -1.00 -14.46 4.88
C ARG A 119 -2.28 -13.69 5.06
N ASN A 120 -2.61 -12.85 4.10
CA ASN A 120 -3.88 -12.13 4.10
C ASN A 120 -4.26 -11.70 2.68
N HIS A 121 -5.53 -11.35 2.52
CA HIS A 121 -6.06 -10.73 1.33
C HIS A 121 -6.20 -9.23 1.56
N PHE A 122 -5.83 -8.43 0.55
CA PHE A 122 -5.75 -6.97 0.66
C PHE A 122 -6.48 -6.29 -0.48
N ILE A 123 -7.05 -5.15 -0.14
CA ILE A 123 -7.45 -4.14 -1.11
C ILE A 123 -6.66 -2.87 -0.80
N HIS A 124 -6.02 -2.29 -1.81
CA HIS A 124 -5.37 -0.99 -1.71
C HIS A 124 -6.16 0.05 -2.50
N SER A 125 -6.30 1.23 -1.94
CA SER A 125 -6.76 2.42 -2.64
C SER A 125 -5.57 3.35 -2.86
N PHE A 126 -5.34 3.77 -4.10
CA PHE A 126 -4.32 4.75 -4.47
C PHE A 126 -4.96 6.02 -4.99
N LEU A 127 -4.52 7.15 -4.48
CA LEU A 127 -4.74 8.47 -5.04
C LEU A 127 -3.39 9.03 -5.47
N LEU A 128 -3.27 9.44 -6.73
CA LEU A 128 -2.05 10.02 -7.30
C LEU A 128 -2.29 11.46 -7.75
N GLU A 129 -1.21 12.20 -7.84
CA GLU A 129 -1.17 13.57 -8.35
C GLU A 129 0.21 13.79 -8.98
N ASP A 130 0.24 14.28 -10.22
CA ASP A 130 1.47 14.60 -10.96
C ASP A 130 2.53 13.46 -10.96
N GLY A 131 2.07 12.21 -11.13
CA GLY A 131 2.95 11.05 -11.17
C GLY A 131 3.45 10.56 -9.80
N LYS A 132 2.90 11.07 -8.70
CA LYS A 132 3.26 10.69 -7.32
C LYS A 132 2.04 10.22 -6.54
N ILE A 133 2.27 9.27 -5.63
CA ILE A 133 1.23 8.79 -4.72
C ILE A 133 0.98 9.85 -3.64
N LYS A 134 -0.24 10.35 -3.56
CA LYS A 134 -0.70 11.24 -2.48
C LYS A 134 -1.23 10.46 -1.30
N GLN A 135 -1.90 9.34 -1.56
CA GLN A 135 -2.45 8.50 -0.50
C GLN A 135 -2.50 7.04 -0.97
N ASN A 136 -2.01 6.15 -0.12
CA ASN A 136 -2.27 4.72 -0.19
C ASN A 136 -3.00 4.28 1.08
N ARG A 137 -4.09 3.57 0.92
CA ARG A 137 -4.86 2.96 2.02
C ARG A 137 -4.91 1.47 1.82
N GLU A 138 -4.51 0.72 2.84
CA GLU A 138 -4.62 -0.73 2.87
C GLU A 138 -5.85 -1.17 3.67
N PHE A 139 -6.57 -2.13 3.13
CA PHE A 139 -7.68 -2.81 3.79
C PHE A 139 -7.40 -4.30 3.82
N MET A 140 -7.51 -4.91 4.98
CA MET A 140 -7.27 -6.34 5.17
C MET A 140 -8.09 -6.87 6.34
N ASN A 141 -8.09 -8.18 6.55
CA ASN A 141 -8.71 -8.80 7.73
C ASN A 141 -7.70 -8.80 8.89
N PRO A 142 -7.87 -7.95 9.93
CA PRO A 142 -6.92 -7.86 11.04
C PRO A 142 -6.81 -9.15 11.85
N PHE A 143 -7.84 -10.01 11.86
CA PHE A 143 -7.80 -11.27 12.58
C PHE A 143 -6.76 -12.25 12.03
N GLN A 144 -6.47 -12.19 10.75
CA GLN A 144 -5.42 -13.03 10.17
C GLN A 144 -4.02 -12.63 10.68
N GLN A 145 -3.78 -11.35 10.91
CA GLN A 145 -2.54 -10.88 11.51
C GLN A 145 -2.43 -11.34 12.97
N LEU A 146 -3.50 -11.21 13.75
CA LEU A 146 -3.53 -11.69 15.14
C LEU A 146 -3.21 -13.19 15.22
N ARG A 147 -3.83 -14.00 14.36
CA ARG A 147 -3.55 -15.45 14.30
C ARG A 147 -2.09 -15.75 13.95
N ALA A 148 -1.51 -15.01 13.01
CA ALA A 148 -0.10 -15.16 12.63
C ALA A 148 0.85 -14.84 13.80
N LEU A 149 0.45 -13.95 14.72
CA LEU A 149 1.16 -13.62 15.95
C LEU A 149 0.91 -14.61 17.11
N GLY A 150 0.07 -15.62 16.90
CA GLY A 150 -0.29 -16.58 17.94
C GLY A 150 -1.31 -16.02 18.95
N ILE A 151 -2.01 -14.94 18.62
CA ILE A 151 -3.03 -14.33 19.46
C ILE A 151 -4.37 -15.03 19.20
N GLU A 152 -5.03 -15.49 20.25
CA GLU A 152 -6.34 -16.11 20.16
C GLU A 152 -7.40 -15.08 19.73
N VAL A 153 -8.18 -15.43 18.71
CA VAL A 153 -9.28 -14.59 18.21
C VAL A 153 -10.61 -15.20 18.61
N PRO A 154 -11.45 -14.48 19.35
CA PRO A 154 -12.78 -14.94 19.71
C PRO A 154 -13.65 -15.24 18.48
N LYS A 155 -14.48 -16.28 18.56
CA LYS A 155 -15.42 -16.66 17.52
C LYS A 155 -16.83 -16.20 17.88
N VAL A 156 -17.50 -15.61 16.91
CA VAL A 156 -18.94 -15.32 17.01
C VAL A 156 -19.73 -16.55 16.58
N ASN A 157 -20.75 -16.91 17.32
CA ASN A 157 -21.70 -17.93 16.89
C ASN A 157 -22.55 -17.39 15.73
N ARG A 158 -22.43 -18.03 14.56
CA ARG A 158 -23.15 -17.65 13.34
C ARG A 158 -24.05 -18.79 12.84
N GLY A 159 -24.62 -19.54 13.78
CA GLY A 159 -25.58 -20.59 13.45
C GLY A 159 -26.72 -20.06 12.58
N GLY A 160 -27.07 -20.80 11.54
CA GLY A 160 -28.16 -20.45 10.63
C GLY A 160 -27.73 -19.61 9.39
N ILE A 161 -26.47 -19.23 9.26
CA ILE A 161 -26.00 -18.65 7.99
C ILE A 161 -25.85 -19.78 6.97
N PRO A 162 -26.56 -19.74 5.83
CA PRO A 162 -26.37 -20.73 4.76
C PRO A 162 -24.97 -20.57 4.16
N THR A 163 -24.18 -21.64 4.15
CA THR A 163 -22.84 -21.68 3.56
C THR A 163 -22.70 -22.93 2.69
#